data_d1dec60c828b83593102d804ae1d94ae
#
_entry.id   d1dec60c828b83593102d804ae1d94ae
#
_cell.length_a   1.000
_cell.length_b   1.000
_cell.length_c   1.000
_cell.angle_alpha   90.00
_cell.angle_beta   90.00
_cell.angle_gamma   90.00
#
_symmetry.space_group_name_H-M   'P 1'
#
loop_
_entity.id
_entity.type
_entity.pdbx_description
1 polymer ?
#
loop_
_entity_poly.entity_id
_entity_poly.type
_entity_poly.pdbx_seq_one_letter_code
_entity_poly.pdbx_strand_id
1 'polypeptide(L)'
;DSASRGLGDVYKRQILTFRPSKTAKAYKEIWMKDKNMSPLRYYTMMQTQKLSRKFNMENLIIDFAMRYGSPSINGKIRDLKEKGCENLIILPLYPQYASPTTATVCDEVFRSLMKLRWQPSLQIVSHYEENPLYIDAIVNSIKKKISEINWKPDLIVASYHGIPKKYFDKGDPYHCYCMKTTRLLKEKFNSIEIMTTFQSRFGPQEWLTPYTDKTIESLPGKGVK
;
A
#
# COMPACT_ATOMS: atom_id res chain seq x y z
N ASP A 1 15.92 10.40 16.94
CA ASP A 1 16.46 11.27 15.88
C ASP A 1 15.46 11.34 14.71
N SER A 2 14.55 12.31 14.78
CA SER A 2 13.50 12.52 13.76
C SER A 2 14.07 13.03 12.43
N ALA A 3 15.31 13.49 12.40
CA ALA A 3 16.01 13.99 11.21
C ALA A 3 16.42 12.87 10.23
N SER A 4 16.46 11.61 10.67
CA SER A 4 16.93 10.50 9.84
C SER A 4 15.87 9.91 8.89
N ARG A 5 14.59 10.33 9.01
CA ARG A 5 13.52 9.91 8.09
C ARG A 5 13.34 10.84 6.89
N GLY A 6 14.05 11.97 6.86
CA GLY A 6 14.01 12.93 5.74
C GLY A 6 15.17 12.68 4.77
N LEU A 7 14.87 12.62 3.49
CA LEU A 7 15.85 12.85 2.40
C LEU A 7 16.50 14.21 2.65
N GLY A 8 17.84 14.28 2.62
CA GLY A 8 18.56 15.55 2.86
C GLY A 8 18.01 16.69 1.99
N ASP A 9 18.04 17.92 2.49
CA ASP A 9 17.36 19.08 1.88
C ASP A 9 17.74 19.37 0.42
N VAL A 10 18.95 19.01 -0.01
CA VAL A 10 19.40 19.16 -1.40
C VAL A 10 18.69 18.16 -2.32
N TYR A 11 18.51 16.93 -1.86
CA TYR A 11 17.80 15.88 -2.60
C TYR A 11 16.29 16.18 -2.65
N LYS A 12 15.76 16.77 -1.60
CA LYS A 12 14.37 17.24 -1.50
C LYS A 12 14.06 18.34 -2.52
N ARG A 13 14.96 19.32 -2.69
CA ARG A 13 14.81 20.40 -3.67
C ARG A 13 14.82 19.87 -5.11
N GLN A 14 15.76 18.99 -5.49
CA GLN A 14 15.80 18.40 -6.83
C GLN A 14 14.57 17.56 -7.13
N ILE A 15 14.10 16.75 -6.17
CA ILE A 15 12.89 15.96 -6.34
C ILE A 15 11.65 16.86 -6.52
N LEU A 16 11.52 17.92 -5.71
CA LEU A 16 10.37 18.82 -5.76
C LEU A 16 10.34 19.70 -7.02
N THR A 17 11.49 19.95 -7.66
CA THR A 17 11.56 20.81 -8.85
C THR A 17 11.30 20.05 -10.15
N PHE A 18 11.83 18.83 -10.31
CA PHE A 18 11.79 18.11 -11.58
C PHE A 18 10.80 16.93 -11.64
N ARG A 19 10.38 16.38 -10.50
CA ARG A 19 9.46 15.25 -10.47
C ARG A 19 7.98 15.58 -10.59
N PRO A 20 7.46 16.71 -10.11
CA PRO A 20 6.01 16.95 -10.12
C PRO A 20 5.40 16.88 -11.52
N SER A 21 6.08 17.39 -12.54
CA SER A 21 5.56 17.40 -13.93
C SER A 21 5.51 15.99 -14.54
N LYS A 22 6.56 15.17 -14.36
CA LYS A 22 6.58 13.78 -14.85
C LYS A 22 5.56 12.91 -14.13
N THR A 23 5.47 13.05 -12.81
CA THR A 23 4.50 12.34 -11.99
C THR A 23 3.08 12.75 -12.34
N ALA A 24 2.81 14.05 -12.51
CA ALA A 24 1.50 14.54 -12.92
C ALA A 24 1.08 14.01 -14.29
N LYS A 25 2.00 13.89 -15.25
CA LYS A 25 1.74 13.30 -16.57
C LYS A 25 1.36 11.82 -16.44
N ALA A 26 2.12 11.02 -15.69
CA ALA A 26 1.82 9.61 -15.46
C ALA A 26 0.47 9.42 -14.73
N TYR A 27 0.14 10.28 -13.75
CA TYR A 27 -1.18 10.24 -13.10
C TYR A 27 -2.32 10.60 -14.05
N LYS A 28 -2.10 11.52 -15.02
CA LYS A 28 -3.12 11.86 -16.04
C LYS A 28 -3.46 10.66 -16.94
N GLU A 29 -2.50 9.79 -17.23
CA GLU A 29 -2.70 8.60 -18.06
C GLU A 29 -3.62 7.57 -17.39
N ILE A 30 -3.53 7.42 -16.08
CA ILE A 30 -4.36 6.48 -15.29
C ILE A 30 -5.60 7.16 -14.68
N TRP A 31 -5.79 8.48 -14.88
CA TRP A 31 -6.89 9.22 -14.28
C TRP A 31 -8.23 8.78 -14.83
N MET A 32 -9.16 8.44 -13.93
CA MET A 32 -10.52 8.06 -14.29
C MET A 32 -11.30 9.32 -14.71
N LYS A 33 -11.31 9.62 -16.01
CA LYS A 33 -11.90 10.86 -16.57
C LYS A 33 -13.38 10.99 -16.27
N ASP A 34 -14.12 9.90 -16.32
CA ASP A 34 -15.56 9.80 -16.02
C ASP A 34 -15.88 10.05 -14.54
N LYS A 35 -14.95 9.80 -13.64
CA LYS A 35 -15.08 10.00 -12.18
C LYS A 35 -14.34 11.25 -11.68
N ASN A 36 -13.52 11.87 -12.54
CA ASN A 36 -12.64 13.00 -12.21
C ASN A 36 -11.79 12.75 -10.95
N MET A 37 -11.24 11.57 -10.81
CA MET A 37 -10.39 11.19 -9.66
C MET A 37 -9.38 10.09 -10.02
N SER A 38 -8.37 9.93 -9.16
CA SER A 38 -7.42 8.82 -9.29
C SER A 38 -8.08 7.47 -8.96
N PRO A 39 -7.64 6.36 -9.58
CA PRO A 39 -8.13 5.02 -9.23
C PRO A 39 -7.99 4.72 -7.74
N LEU A 40 -6.86 5.10 -7.13
CA LEU A 40 -6.63 4.91 -5.70
C LEU A 40 -7.76 5.54 -4.86
N ARG A 41 -8.07 6.81 -5.10
CA ARG A 41 -9.13 7.51 -4.37
C ARG A 41 -10.50 6.88 -4.63
N TYR A 42 -10.81 6.57 -5.88
CA TYR A 42 -12.07 5.94 -6.27
C TYR A 42 -12.29 4.60 -5.55
N TYR A 43 -11.31 3.70 -5.63
CA TYR A 43 -11.44 2.39 -5.01
C TYR A 43 -11.44 2.46 -3.47
N THR A 44 -10.69 3.37 -2.86
CA THR A 44 -10.77 3.61 -1.41
C THR A 44 -12.18 4.04 -1.00
N MET A 45 -12.76 4.99 -1.71
CA MET A 45 -14.14 5.43 -1.48
C MET A 45 -15.15 4.27 -1.65
N MET A 46 -15.01 3.47 -2.71
CA MET A 46 -15.91 2.33 -2.96
C MET A 46 -15.79 1.24 -1.89
N GLN A 47 -14.58 0.96 -1.41
CA GLN A 47 -14.36 0.04 -0.29
C GLN A 47 -15.04 0.55 0.98
N THR A 48 -14.88 1.84 1.31
CA THR A 48 -15.54 2.48 2.45
C THR A 48 -17.07 2.34 2.36
N GLN A 49 -17.65 2.65 1.21
CA GLN A 49 -19.10 2.52 1.01
C GLN A 49 -19.60 1.07 1.18
N LYS A 50 -18.85 0.10 0.65
CA LYS A 50 -19.18 -1.33 0.81
C LYS A 50 -19.09 -1.76 2.28
N LEU A 51 -18.06 -1.31 3.00
CA LEU A 51 -17.92 -1.59 4.43
C LEU A 51 -19.06 -0.96 5.25
N SER A 52 -19.39 0.30 5.00
CA SER A 52 -20.51 0.99 5.69
C SER A 52 -21.85 0.27 5.47
N ARG A 53 -22.09 -0.25 4.27
CA ARG A 53 -23.31 -1.04 4.00
C ARG A 53 -23.31 -2.39 4.71
N LYS A 54 -22.13 -3.04 4.79
CA LYS A 54 -21.98 -4.34 5.44
C LYS A 54 -22.08 -4.27 6.95
N PHE A 55 -21.54 -3.21 7.55
CA PHE A 55 -21.52 -2.95 8.98
C PHE A 55 -22.47 -1.79 9.33
N ASN A 56 -23.74 -1.91 8.93
CA ASN A 56 -24.76 -0.91 9.23
C ASN A 56 -25.18 -0.99 10.72
N MET A 57 -24.36 -0.38 11.59
CA MET A 57 -24.57 -0.33 13.04
C MET A 57 -24.73 1.14 13.45
N GLU A 58 -25.68 1.41 14.35
CA GLU A 58 -26.00 2.79 14.81
C GLU A 58 -24.80 3.53 15.40
N ASN A 59 -23.90 2.81 16.08
CA ASN A 59 -22.75 3.38 16.80
C ASN A 59 -21.43 3.25 16.03
N LEU A 60 -21.46 2.99 14.70
CA LEU A 60 -20.28 2.83 13.89
C LEU A 60 -20.28 3.77 12.69
N ILE A 61 -19.27 4.64 12.62
CA ILE A 61 -19.01 5.49 11.45
C ILE A 61 -17.79 4.94 10.72
N ILE A 62 -17.95 4.59 9.45
CA ILE A 62 -16.86 4.17 8.59
C ILE A 62 -16.61 5.27 7.55
N ASP A 63 -15.42 5.81 7.54
CA ASP A 63 -15.01 6.87 6.62
C ASP A 63 -13.57 6.63 6.14
N PHE A 64 -13.09 7.41 5.18
CA PHE A 64 -11.74 7.28 4.66
C PHE A 64 -10.99 8.61 4.66
N ALA A 65 -9.67 8.51 4.74
CA ALA A 65 -8.76 9.62 4.55
C ALA A 65 -7.60 9.22 3.63
N MET A 66 -7.04 10.19 2.96
CA MET A 66 -5.84 10.01 2.14
C MET A 66 -4.62 10.43 2.95
N ARG A 67 -3.52 9.65 2.87
CA ARG A 67 -2.25 10.06 3.50
C ARG A 67 -1.73 11.37 2.92
N TYR A 68 -1.93 11.56 1.62
CA TYR A 68 -1.60 12.78 0.88
C TYR A 68 -2.82 13.26 0.11
N GLY A 69 -3.12 14.56 0.20
CA GLY A 69 -4.27 15.15 -0.47
C GLY A 69 -5.54 15.15 0.37
N SER A 70 -6.69 15.06 -0.31
CA SER A 70 -8.01 15.23 0.33
C SER A 70 -8.90 14.00 0.10
N PRO A 71 -9.74 13.60 1.09
CA PRO A 71 -9.85 14.15 2.45
C PRO A 71 -8.61 13.83 3.30
N SER A 72 -8.14 14.79 4.09
CA SER A 72 -6.94 14.62 4.91
C SER A 72 -7.21 13.85 6.20
N ILE A 73 -6.20 13.14 6.73
CA ILE A 73 -6.30 12.44 8.02
C ILE A 73 -6.70 13.41 9.13
N ASN A 74 -6.05 14.59 9.19
CA ASN A 74 -6.36 15.60 10.21
C ASN A 74 -7.82 16.08 10.15
N GLY A 75 -8.31 16.39 8.93
CA GLY A 75 -9.71 16.80 8.74
C GLY A 75 -10.67 15.72 9.20
N LYS A 76 -10.46 14.48 8.78
CA LYS A 76 -11.33 13.36 9.15
C LYS A 76 -11.35 13.04 10.64
N ILE A 77 -10.22 13.13 11.31
CA ILE A 77 -10.18 12.95 12.78
C ILE A 77 -11.00 14.03 13.48
N ARG A 78 -10.94 15.29 13.02
CA ARG A 78 -11.76 16.38 13.57
C ARG A 78 -13.25 16.14 13.30
N ASP A 79 -13.63 15.82 12.07
CA ASP A 79 -15.02 15.53 11.69
C ASP A 79 -15.63 14.40 12.54
N LEU A 80 -14.87 13.31 12.76
CA LEU A 80 -15.31 12.18 13.59
C LEU A 80 -15.44 12.58 15.05
N LYS A 81 -14.52 13.38 15.56
CA LYS A 81 -14.63 13.91 16.93
C LYS A 81 -15.85 14.81 17.12
N GLU A 82 -16.14 15.70 16.17
CA GLU A 82 -17.33 16.56 16.18
C GLU A 82 -18.62 15.76 16.17
N LYS A 83 -18.60 14.57 15.55
CA LYS A 83 -19.69 13.59 15.57
C LYS A 83 -19.76 12.75 16.86
N GLY A 84 -18.93 13.03 17.85
CA GLY A 84 -18.93 12.33 19.14
C GLY A 84 -18.18 11.00 19.15
N CYS A 85 -17.32 10.71 18.18
CA CYS A 85 -16.54 9.48 18.19
C CYS A 85 -15.48 9.51 19.29
N GLU A 86 -15.58 8.60 20.25
CA GLU A 86 -14.66 8.41 21.37
C GLU A 86 -13.59 7.35 21.11
N ASN A 87 -13.82 6.46 20.15
CA ASN A 87 -12.91 5.38 19.78
C ASN A 87 -12.62 5.45 18.29
N LEU A 88 -11.34 5.47 17.94
CA LEU A 88 -10.87 5.47 16.55
C LEU A 88 -10.11 4.18 16.25
N ILE A 89 -10.53 3.50 15.19
CA ILE A 89 -9.77 2.39 14.60
C ILE A 89 -9.22 2.86 13.26
N ILE A 90 -7.91 2.88 13.14
CA ILE A 90 -7.21 3.26 11.90
C ILE A 90 -6.78 1.99 11.19
N LEU A 91 -7.25 1.81 9.96
CA LEU A 91 -6.85 0.71 9.08
C LEU A 91 -6.07 1.28 7.88
N PRO A 92 -4.73 1.36 7.93
CA PRO A 92 -3.94 1.69 6.75
C PRO A 92 -4.12 0.58 5.69
N LEU A 93 -4.45 0.97 4.45
CA LEU A 93 -4.67 -0.01 3.37
C LEU A 93 -3.34 -0.48 2.75
N TYR A 94 -2.37 -0.78 3.62
CA TYR A 94 -1.09 -1.40 3.29
C TYR A 94 -0.98 -2.72 4.05
N PRO A 95 -1.19 -3.87 3.38
CA PRO A 95 -1.17 -5.16 4.05
C PRO A 95 0.16 -5.46 4.75
N GLN A 96 1.26 -5.15 4.06
CA GLN A 96 2.62 -5.24 4.59
C GLN A 96 3.02 -3.90 5.21
N TYR A 97 3.36 -3.89 6.49
CA TYR A 97 3.92 -2.71 7.12
C TYR A 97 5.24 -2.31 6.45
N ALA A 98 5.45 -1.01 6.28
CA ALA A 98 6.74 -0.43 5.95
C ALA A 98 6.85 0.98 6.55
N SER A 99 8.09 1.42 6.85
CA SER A 99 8.33 2.78 7.32
C SER A 99 7.82 3.87 6.37
N PRO A 100 7.97 3.75 5.03
CA PRO A 100 7.45 4.78 4.11
C PRO A 100 5.94 4.73 3.90
N THR A 101 5.22 3.73 4.39
CA THR A 101 3.79 3.55 4.22
C THR A 101 3.04 3.63 5.55
N THR A 102 2.83 2.51 6.23
CA THR A 102 2.05 2.44 7.48
C THR A 102 2.59 3.40 8.55
N ALA A 103 3.91 3.46 8.75
CA ALA A 103 4.47 4.38 9.75
C ALA A 103 4.15 5.84 9.45
N THR A 104 4.14 6.26 8.18
CA THR A 104 3.79 7.64 7.83
C THR A 104 2.32 7.98 8.09
N VAL A 105 1.42 6.99 7.95
CA VAL A 105 0.01 7.14 8.35
C VAL A 105 -0.07 7.31 9.87
N CYS A 106 0.61 6.45 10.63
CA CYS A 106 0.67 6.56 12.10
C CYS A 106 1.19 7.93 12.54
N ASP A 107 2.30 8.39 11.96
CA ASP A 107 2.88 9.71 12.24
C ASP A 107 1.87 10.84 12.06
N GLU A 108 1.06 10.79 11.00
CA GLU A 108 0.06 11.84 10.74
C GLU A 108 -1.14 11.75 11.67
N VAL A 109 -1.58 10.53 12.00
CA VAL A 109 -2.62 10.30 13.01
C VAL A 109 -2.16 10.85 14.36
N PHE A 110 -0.96 10.49 14.82
CA PHE A 110 -0.42 10.98 16.09
C PHE A 110 -0.28 12.51 16.11
N ARG A 111 0.28 13.12 15.05
CA ARG A 111 0.36 14.58 14.94
C ARG A 111 -1.02 15.25 14.98
N SER A 112 -2.03 14.61 14.41
CA SER A 112 -3.40 15.13 14.44
C SER A 112 -4.00 15.06 15.83
N LEU A 113 -3.81 13.93 16.53
CA LEU A 113 -4.31 13.74 17.90
C LEU A 113 -3.62 14.66 18.91
N MET A 114 -2.30 14.87 18.78
CA MET A 114 -1.55 15.81 19.67
C MET A 114 -2.09 17.23 19.64
N LYS A 115 -2.82 17.64 18.60
CA LYS A 115 -3.45 18.98 18.51
C LYS A 115 -4.82 19.05 19.20
N LEU A 116 -5.37 17.92 19.62
CA LEU A 116 -6.67 17.87 20.27
C LEU A 116 -6.53 18.06 21.77
N ARG A 117 -7.42 18.85 22.36
CA ARG A 117 -7.48 19.03 23.82
C ARG A 117 -7.90 17.73 24.52
N TRP A 118 -8.86 17.02 23.97
CA TRP A 118 -9.32 15.70 24.40
C TRP A 118 -9.05 14.70 23.28
N GLN A 119 -8.37 13.62 23.59
CA GLN A 119 -7.98 12.61 22.62
C GLN A 119 -8.91 11.40 22.74
N PRO A 120 -9.47 10.89 21.62
CA PRO A 120 -10.19 9.65 21.59
C PRO A 120 -9.25 8.45 21.84
N SER A 121 -9.81 7.33 22.27
CA SER A 121 -9.11 6.05 22.27
C SER A 121 -8.66 5.70 20.86
N LEU A 122 -7.44 5.18 20.70
CA LEU A 122 -6.86 4.90 19.40
C LEU A 122 -6.41 3.43 19.29
N GLN A 123 -6.85 2.78 18.24
CA GLN A 123 -6.33 1.49 17.80
C GLN A 123 -5.84 1.59 16.34
N ILE A 124 -4.67 1.03 16.04
CA ILE A 124 -4.12 1.00 14.68
C ILE A 124 -3.87 -0.45 14.28
N VAL A 125 -4.40 -0.84 13.11
CA VAL A 125 -4.05 -2.12 12.48
C VAL A 125 -2.74 -1.93 11.76
N SER A 126 -1.66 -2.50 12.29
CA SER A 126 -0.30 -2.27 11.79
C SER A 126 0.00 -3.03 10.49
N HIS A 127 -0.52 -4.24 10.36
CA HIS A 127 -0.31 -5.12 9.19
C HIS A 127 -1.37 -6.23 9.15
N TYR A 128 -1.60 -6.81 7.97
CA TYR A 128 -2.53 -7.94 7.77
C TYR A 128 -2.13 -8.81 6.57
N GLU A 129 -0.83 -8.89 6.28
CA GLU A 129 -0.24 -9.59 5.14
C GLU A 129 -0.49 -11.09 5.13
N GLU A 130 -0.82 -11.67 6.29
CA GLU A 130 -1.11 -13.10 6.46
C GLU A 130 -2.60 -13.38 6.75
N ASN A 131 -3.44 -12.36 6.80
CA ASN A 131 -4.86 -12.56 7.06
C ASN A 131 -5.47 -13.49 6.00
N PRO A 132 -6.13 -14.61 6.38
CA PRO A 132 -6.64 -15.60 5.43
C PRO A 132 -7.59 -15.00 4.39
N LEU A 133 -8.46 -14.08 4.79
CA LEU A 133 -9.41 -13.43 3.86
C LEU A 133 -8.68 -12.53 2.85
N TYR A 134 -7.60 -11.88 3.26
CA TYR A 134 -6.76 -11.09 2.36
C TYR A 134 -6.06 -12.01 1.34
N ILE A 135 -5.47 -13.10 1.80
CA ILE A 135 -4.82 -14.10 0.92
C ILE A 135 -5.84 -14.70 -0.05
N ASP A 136 -7.00 -15.12 0.43
CA ASP A 136 -8.04 -15.70 -0.40
C ASP A 136 -8.59 -14.69 -1.44
N ALA A 137 -8.67 -13.40 -1.10
CA ALA A 137 -9.05 -12.35 -2.05
C ALA A 137 -8.03 -12.23 -3.20
N ILE A 138 -6.73 -12.27 -2.91
CA ILE A 138 -5.67 -12.27 -3.92
C ILE A 138 -5.76 -13.54 -4.78
N VAL A 139 -5.86 -14.70 -4.15
CA VAL A 139 -5.98 -16.00 -4.84
C VAL A 139 -7.17 -16.00 -5.82
N ASN A 140 -8.33 -15.52 -5.38
CA ASN A 140 -9.52 -15.42 -6.22
C ASN A 140 -9.32 -14.47 -7.40
N SER A 141 -8.64 -13.33 -7.17
CA SER A 141 -8.29 -12.37 -8.23
C SER A 141 -7.35 -13.00 -9.28
N ILE A 142 -6.32 -13.73 -8.84
CA ILE A 142 -5.39 -14.43 -9.73
C ILE A 142 -6.10 -15.53 -10.51
N LYS A 143 -6.88 -16.39 -9.84
CA LYS A 143 -7.65 -17.48 -10.49
C LYS A 143 -8.61 -16.95 -11.54
N LYS A 144 -9.33 -15.87 -11.23
CA LYS A 144 -10.20 -15.19 -12.18
C LYS A 144 -9.39 -14.72 -13.39
N LYS A 145 -8.23 -14.09 -13.19
CA LYS A 145 -7.40 -13.64 -14.32
C LYS A 145 -6.88 -14.79 -15.16
N ILE A 146 -6.45 -15.88 -14.54
CA ILE A 146 -6.02 -17.10 -15.25
C ILE A 146 -7.16 -17.67 -16.10
N SER A 147 -8.41 -17.65 -15.63
CA SER A 147 -9.56 -18.13 -16.40
C SER A 147 -9.96 -17.25 -17.59
N GLU A 148 -9.50 -15.99 -17.61
CA GLU A 148 -9.75 -15.03 -18.70
C GLU A 148 -8.72 -15.11 -19.84
N ILE A 149 -7.57 -15.74 -19.61
CA ILE A 149 -6.50 -15.89 -20.59
C ILE A 149 -6.61 -17.27 -21.27
N ASN A 150 -6.19 -17.36 -22.55
CA ASN A 150 -6.26 -18.56 -23.37
C ASN A 150 -4.97 -19.40 -23.36
N TRP A 151 -4.09 -19.16 -22.39
CA TRP A 151 -2.83 -19.89 -22.19
C TRP A 151 -2.60 -20.15 -20.70
N LYS A 152 -1.80 -21.17 -20.39
CA LYS A 152 -1.44 -21.51 -19.02
C LYS A 152 -0.14 -20.85 -18.64
N PRO A 153 -0.07 -20.02 -17.57
CA PRO A 153 1.18 -19.46 -17.09
C PRO A 153 2.02 -20.54 -16.39
N ASP A 154 3.32 -20.54 -16.65
CA ASP A 154 4.28 -21.40 -15.96
C ASP A 154 4.68 -20.80 -14.62
N LEU A 155 4.67 -19.45 -14.51
CA LEU A 155 5.14 -18.69 -13.36
C LEU A 155 4.25 -17.48 -13.11
N ILE A 156 4.01 -17.19 -11.83
CA ILE A 156 3.42 -15.93 -11.37
C ILE A 156 4.51 -15.08 -10.71
N VAL A 157 4.72 -13.88 -11.21
CA VAL A 157 5.66 -12.92 -10.59
C VAL A 157 4.89 -12.00 -9.65
N ALA A 158 5.06 -12.22 -8.35
CA ALA A 158 4.54 -11.33 -7.30
C ALA A 158 5.47 -10.11 -7.17
N SER A 159 5.11 -9.02 -7.85
CA SER A 159 5.90 -7.80 -7.92
C SER A 159 5.47 -6.81 -6.84
N TYR A 160 6.27 -6.70 -5.77
CA TYR A 160 6.06 -5.74 -4.69
C TYR A 160 6.79 -4.42 -4.99
N HIS A 161 6.33 -3.33 -4.38
CA HIS A 161 7.11 -2.09 -4.44
C HIS A 161 8.39 -2.26 -3.63
N GLY A 162 9.55 -1.95 -4.21
CA GLY A 162 10.83 -2.00 -3.51
C GLY A 162 10.96 -0.90 -2.46
N ILE A 163 11.80 -1.14 -1.46
CA ILE A 163 12.32 -0.12 -0.55
C ILE A 163 13.84 -0.20 -0.51
N PRO A 164 14.56 0.87 -0.13
CA PRO A 164 16.02 0.80 0.05
C PRO A 164 16.39 -0.29 1.05
N LYS A 165 17.39 -1.11 0.69
CA LYS A 165 17.87 -2.22 1.53
C LYS A 165 18.23 -1.78 2.94
N LYS A 166 18.78 -0.59 3.11
CA LYS A 166 19.10 -0.02 4.43
C LYS A 166 17.91 0.10 5.38
N TYR A 167 16.66 0.10 4.89
CA TYR A 167 15.49 0.10 5.76
C TYR A 167 15.32 -1.28 6.40
N PHE A 168 15.46 -2.33 5.59
CA PHE A 168 15.52 -3.70 6.08
C PHE A 168 16.66 -3.90 7.09
N ASP A 169 17.86 -3.42 6.77
CA ASP A 169 19.03 -3.50 7.65
C ASP A 169 18.82 -2.77 9.01
N LYS A 170 17.90 -1.80 9.04
CA LYS A 170 17.47 -1.08 10.25
C LYS A 170 16.24 -1.68 10.94
N GLY A 171 15.80 -2.85 10.51
CA GLY A 171 14.71 -3.59 11.15
C GLY A 171 13.31 -3.32 10.58
N ASP A 172 13.18 -2.70 9.39
CA ASP A 172 11.89 -2.62 8.72
C ASP A 172 11.41 -4.02 8.29
N PRO A 173 10.24 -4.52 8.74
CA PRO A 173 9.79 -5.88 8.50
C PRO A 173 9.23 -6.12 7.09
N TYR A 174 9.15 -5.10 6.25
CA TYR A 174 8.46 -5.14 4.95
C TYR A 174 8.87 -6.31 4.07
N HIS A 175 10.17 -6.55 3.93
CA HIS A 175 10.69 -7.69 3.14
C HIS A 175 10.11 -9.02 3.64
N CYS A 176 10.19 -9.25 4.95
CA CYS A 176 9.68 -10.49 5.57
C CYS A 176 8.18 -10.67 5.34
N TYR A 177 7.41 -9.58 5.41
CA TYR A 177 5.97 -9.59 5.18
C TYR A 177 5.62 -9.87 3.71
N CYS A 178 6.37 -9.32 2.75
CA CYS A 178 6.22 -9.66 1.34
C CYS A 178 6.51 -11.15 1.07
N MET A 179 7.61 -11.67 1.65
CA MET A 179 7.96 -13.08 1.55
C MET A 179 6.89 -13.98 2.19
N LYS A 180 6.33 -13.60 3.33
CA LYS A 180 5.23 -14.31 3.99
C LYS A 180 3.99 -14.36 3.11
N THR A 181 3.55 -13.22 2.56
CA THR A 181 2.43 -13.17 1.62
C THR A 181 2.66 -14.12 0.44
N THR A 182 3.84 -14.05 -0.19
CA THR A 182 4.16 -14.93 -1.34
C THR A 182 4.14 -16.40 -0.96
N ARG A 183 4.68 -16.77 0.21
CA ARG A 183 4.65 -18.16 0.70
C ARG A 183 3.21 -18.66 0.87
N LEU A 184 2.35 -17.87 1.49
CA LEU A 184 0.95 -18.24 1.67
C LEU A 184 0.18 -18.35 0.33
N LEU A 185 0.54 -17.52 -0.66
CA LEU A 185 0.00 -17.66 -2.01
C LEU A 185 0.49 -18.95 -2.67
N LYS A 186 1.78 -19.32 -2.54
CA LYS A 186 2.32 -20.60 -3.06
C LYS A 186 1.55 -21.79 -2.52
N GLU A 187 1.21 -21.80 -1.26
CA GLU A 187 0.43 -22.88 -0.61
C GLU A 187 -0.97 -23.06 -1.22
N LYS A 188 -1.51 -22.02 -1.91
CA LYS A 188 -2.82 -22.06 -2.59
C LYS A 188 -2.73 -22.41 -4.09
N PHE A 189 -1.53 -22.44 -4.67
CA PHE A 189 -1.28 -22.70 -6.09
C PHE A 189 -0.32 -23.90 -6.28
N ASN A 190 -0.85 -25.12 -6.23
CA ASN A 190 -0.04 -26.35 -6.29
C ASN A 190 0.62 -26.61 -7.66
N SER A 191 0.17 -25.97 -8.74
CA SER A 191 0.59 -26.24 -10.12
C SER A 191 1.30 -25.09 -10.83
N ILE A 192 1.45 -23.94 -10.18
CA ILE A 192 2.07 -22.74 -10.75
C ILE A 192 3.05 -22.19 -9.73
N GLU A 193 4.30 -22.01 -10.13
CA GLU A 193 5.30 -21.37 -9.28
C GLU A 193 4.96 -19.88 -9.08
N ILE A 194 5.24 -19.35 -7.88
CA ILE A 194 5.10 -17.91 -7.59
C ILE A 194 6.43 -17.37 -7.09
N MET A 195 6.95 -16.34 -7.73
CA MET A 195 8.22 -15.71 -7.40
C MET A 195 8.02 -14.32 -6.82
N THR A 196 8.70 -14.00 -5.70
CA THR A 196 8.75 -12.64 -5.15
C THR A 196 9.77 -11.80 -5.92
N THR A 197 9.37 -10.59 -6.31
CA THR A 197 10.26 -9.58 -6.90
C THR A 197 9.90 -8.19 -6.39
N PHE A 198 10.82 -7.22 -6.59
CA PHE A 198 10.67 -5.84 -6.15
C PHE A 198 10.85 -4.87 -7.30
N GLN A 199 9.91 -3.92 -7.45
CA GLN A 199 9.89 -2.92 -8.51
C GLN A 199 10.16 -1.50 -8.00
N SER A 200 10.24 -0.54 -8.92
CA SER A 200 10.23 0.91 -8.63
C SER A 200 11.47 1.44 -7.93
N ARG A 201 12.62 0.78 -8.10
CA ARG A 201 13.90 1.30 -7.60
C ARG A 201 14.27 2.63 -8.27
N PHE A 202 14.92 3.50 -7.52
CA PHE A 202 15.46 4.76 -8.04
C PHE A 202 16.65 5.27 -7.22
N GLY A 203 17.46 6.12 -7.87
CA GLY A 203 18.66 6.70 -7.24
C GLY A 203 19.80 5.67 -7.05
N PRO A 204 20.90 6.06 -6.41
CA PRO A 204 22.12 5.25 -6.33
C PRO A 204 22.12 4.22 -5.19
N GLN A 205 21.09 4.19 -4.35
CA GLN A 205 21.03 3.29 -3.20
C GLN A 205 20.73 1.86 -3.65
N GLU A 206 21.21 0.88 -2.89
CA GLU A 206 20.79 -0.50 -3.02
C GLU A 206 19.34 -0.68 -2.55
N TRP A 207 18.55 -1.42 -3.32
CA TRP A 207 17.14 -1.71 -3.04
C TRP A 207 16.95 -3.21 -2.82
N LEU A 208 15.81 -3.58 -2.25
CA LEU A 208 15.42 -4.99 -2.10
C LEU A 208 15.45 -5.72 -3.44
N THR A 209 15.96 -6.93 -3.43
CA THR A 209 16.09 -7.83 -4.60
C THR A 209 15.23 -9.10 -4.42
N PRO A 210 14.98 -9.88 -5.49
CA PRO A 210 15.33 -9.65 -6.89
C PRO A 210 14.52 -8.52 -7.55
N TYR A 211 15.12 -7.82 -8.51
CA TYR A 211 14.44 -6.74 -9.23
C TYR A 211 13.47 -7.30 -10.27
N THR A 212 12.25 -6.77 -10.33
CA THR A 212 11.19 -7.24 -11.23
C THR A 212 11.60 -7.14 -12.71
N ASP A 213 12.13 -5.98 -13.13
CA ASP A 213 12.60 -5.75 -14.49
C ASP A 213 13.65 -6.79 -14.91
N LYS A 214 14.70 -6.99 -14.11
CA LYS A 214 15.76 -7.96 -14.38
C LYS A 214 15.27 -9.39 -14.37
N THR A 215 14.35 -9.71 -13.49
CA THR A 215 13.73 -11.04 -13.44
C THR A 215 12.97 -11.31 -14.73
N ILE A 216 12.07 -10.41 -15.13
CA ILE A 216 11.28 -10.59 -16.36
C ILE A 216 12.17 -10.67 -17.60
N GLU A 217 13.22 -9.84 -17.72
CA GLU A 217 14.19 -9.91 -18.82
C GLU A 217 14.88 -11.27 -18.93
N SER A 218 15.07 -11.98 -17.81
CA SER A 218 15.78 -13.28 -17.77
C SER A 218 14.88 -14.49 -18.04
N LEU A 219 13.56 -14.38 -17.90
CA LEU A 219 12.63 -15.52 -17.98
C LEU A 219 12.55 -16.15 -19.38
N PRO A 220 12.47 -15.39 -20.50
CA PRO A 220 12.43 -15.98 -21.83
C PRO A 220 13.60 -16.89 -22.16
N GLY A 221 14.80 -16.52 -21.70
CA GLY A 221 16.02 -17.35 -21.84
C GLY A 221 15.97 -18.68 -21.08
N LYS A 222 15.02 -18.83 -20.15
CA LYS A 222 14.78 -20.06 -19.37
C LYS A 222 13.57 -20.86 -19.88
N GLY A 223 12.99 -20.46 -21.01
CA GLY A 223 11.83 -21.13 -21.59
C GLY A 223 10.52 -20.95 -20.84
N VAL A 224 10.44 -19.98 -19.91
CA VAL A 224 9.23 -19.68 -19.12
C VAL A 224 8.28 -18.82 -19.96
N LYS A 225 7.01 -19.19 -20.00
CA LYS A 225 5.92 -18.48 -20.69
C LYS A 225 4.99 -17.76 -19.71
#